data_67004d7d5d12a2d03eb22e8025966a33
#
_entry.id   67004d7d5d12a2d03eb22e8025966a33
#
_cell.length_a   1.000
_cell.length_b   1.000
_cell.length_c   1.000
_cell.angle_alpha   90.00
_cell.angle_beta   90.00
_cell.angle_gamma   90.00
#
_symmetry.space_group_name_H-M   'P 1'
#
loop_
_entity.id
_entity.type
_entity.pdbx_description
1 polymer ?
#
loop_
_entity_poly.entity_id
_entity_poly.type
_entity_poly.pdbx_seq_one_letter_code
_entity_poly.pdbx_strand_id
1 'polypeptide(L)'
;MIIYDAQRGEYIDTETGEVIEERVVDLGPEWRVLNNDDISQRERVGDPLTLKVHDNGLTTKIGITQFRKAEDKIKLIKMRRLQKSIRVSYKDKKLVTYLSMLNREASKLGLPEYVKETAGIILRKLVRDSSHNRIKPDVLIVVVLYYSCQVNNIPIHLQELRAKFDISTREFWKAMRRVNEAIQDLRPKIMTPTKYIPVILDKLKLPTTVGTKAAEIVDFMHKKGLTSGKSHISFSAAAVYLVSKLTDMDKTLKEISGTLNISELSIRKRLKEILSTLGPIRYTCRNCGFELYRFERIGQDVHGVRTPSEVKLWYSGKCPKCGHELGEPSLVPGKLEVVL
;
A
#
# COMPACT_ATOMS: atom_id res chain seq x y z
N MET A 1 27.73 30.70 -8.90
CA MET A 1 26.37 30.16 -8.59
C MET A 1 25.42 30.65 -9.65
N ILE A 2 24.67 29.74 -10.34
CA ILE A 2 23.79 30.10 -11.46
C ILE A 2 22.41 30.46 -10.92
N ILE A 3 21.90 31.67 -11.26
CA ILE A 3 20.54 32.12 -10.93
C ILE A 3 19.76 32.37 -12.18
N TYR A 4 18.47 32.00 -12.17
CA TYR A 4 17.54 32.28 -13.29
C TYR A 4 16.84 33.63 -13.07
N ASP A 5 17.00 34.58 -14.02
CA ASP A 5 16.24 35.82 -14.05
C ASP A 5 14.95 35.63 -14.87
N ALA A 6 13.81 35.52 -14.16
CA ALA A 6 12.50 35.31 -14.76
C ALA A 6 12.00 36.52 -15.59
N GLN A 7 12.54 37.75 -15.41
CA GLN A 7 12.13 38.94 -16.17
C GLN A 7 12.77 38.98 -17.53
N ARG A 8 14.01 38.51 -17.62
CA ARG A 8 14.79 38.52 -18.87
C ARG A 8 14.84 37.15 -19.55
N GLY A 9 14.50 36.08 -18.82
CA GLY A 9 14.61 34.71 -19.31
C GLY A 9 16.07 34.29 -19.53
N GLU A 10 16.94 34.61 -18.59
CA GLU A 10 18.39 34.42 -18.70
C GLU A 10 18.92 33.66 -17.49
N TYR A 11 19.90 32.76 -17.69
CA TYR A 11 20.71 32.20 -16.62
C TYR A 11 21.98 33.02 -16.43
N ILE A 12 22.20 33.55 -15.25
CA ILE A 12 23.33 34.44 -14.92
C ILE A 12 24.19 33.76 -13.85
N ASP A 13 25.49 33.71 -14.06
CA ASP A 13 26.44 33.36 -13.01
C ASP A 13 26.68 34.56 -12.09
N THR A 14 26.35 34.40 -10.80
CA THR A 14 26.47 35.47 -9.78
C THR A 14 27.92 35.84 -9.45
N GLU A 15 28.89 34.99 -9.75
CA GLU A 15 30.31 35.25 -9.44
C GLU A 15 31.00 36.05 -10.55
N THR A 16 30.65 35.75 -11.79
CA THR A 16 31.26 36.43 -12.97
C THR A 16 30.36 37.49 -13.57
N GLY A 17 29.03 37.44 -13.31
CA GLY A 17 28.05 38.31 -13.94
C GLY A 17 27.78 37.97 -15.42
N GLU A 18 28.29 36.85 -15.90
CA GLU A 18 28.16 36.40 -17.28
C GLU A 18 26.81 35.73 -17.50
N VAL A 19 26.15 36.07 -18.62
CA VAL A 19 24.90 35.41 -19.06
C VAL A 19 25.28 34.12 -19.76
N ILE A 20 24.91 32.98 -19.15
CA ILE A 20 25.25 31.65 -19.67
C ILE A 20 24.29 31.26 -20.81
N GLU A 21 23.00 31.54 -20.65
CA GLU A 21 21.98 31.19 -21.64
C GLU A 21 20.94 32.30 -21.70
N GLU A 22 20.67 32.80 -22.92
CA GLU A 22 19.68 33.82 -23.22
C GLU A 22 18.39 33.20 -23.78
N ARG A 23 17.27 33.89 -23.60
CA ARG A 23 15.94 33.52 -24.15
C ARG A 23 15.47 32.12 -23.73
N VAL A 24 15.67 31.78 -22.48
CA VAL A 24 15.16 30.55 -21.93
C VAL A 24 13.63 30.55 -21.99
N VAL A 25 13.05 29.54 -22.61
CA VAL A 25 11.60 29.40 -22.73
C VAL A 25 11.03 29.03 -21.37
N ASP A 26 10.19 29.87 -20.80
CA ASP A 26 9.43 29.56 -19.62
C ASP A 26 8.32 28.57 -19.99
N LEU A 27 8.44 27.34 -19.49
CA LEU A 27 7.44 26.28 -19.64
C LEU A 27 6.34 26.34 -18.54
N GLY A 28 6.41 27.32 -17.67
CA GLY A 28 5.41 27.53 -16.63
C GLY A 28 4.09 28.10 -17.18
N PRO A 29 3.01 28.10 -16.39
CA PRO A 29 1.75 28.69 -16.78
C PRO A 29 1.89 30.22 -16.90
N GLU A 30 1.50 30.78 -18.04
CA GLU A 30 1.58 32.24 -18.33
C GLU A 30 0.77 33.10 -17.34
N TRP A 31 -0.19 32.52 -16.66
CA TRP A 31 -1.11 33.20 -15.76
C TRP A 31 -1.05 32.60 -14.37
N ARG A 32 -0.83 33.42 -13.34
CA ARG A 32 -1.00 33.00 -11.96
C ARG A 32 -2.49 32.96 -11.62
N VAL A 33 -3.00 31.78 -11.30
CA VAL A 33 -4.36 31.60 -10.84
C VAL A 33 -4.37 31.71 -9.31
N LEU A 34 -5.08 32.73 -8.80
CA LEU A 34 -5.19 32.98 -7.36
C LEU A 34 -6.40 32.28 -6.74
N ASN A 35 -7.44 32.01 -7.52
CA ASN A 35 -8.68 31.39 -7.07
C ASN A 35 -9.01 30.15 -7.91
N ASN A 36 -9.55 29.10 -7.30
CA ASN A 36 -9.88 27.83 -7.96
C ASN A 36 -10.91 27.96 -9.11
N ASP A 37 -11.75 28.97 -9.10
CA ASP A 37 -12.81 29.16 -10.11
C ASP A 37 -12.26 29.61 -11.48
N ASP A 38 -11.06 30.20 -11.52
CA ASP A 38 -10.46 30.72 -12.74
C ASP A 38 -9.52 29.71 -13.44
N ILE A 39 -9.22 28.58 -12.81
CA ILE A 39 -8.24 27.59 -13.31
C ILE A 39 -8.64 27.11 -14.70
N SER A 40 -9.90 26.72 -14.89
CA SER A 40 -10.39 26.15 -16.15
C SER A 40 -10.43 27.13 -17.32
N GLN A 41 -10.42 28.44 -17.04
CA GLN A 41 -10.49 29.51 -18.05
C GLN A 41 -9.13 30.11 -18.40
N ARG A 42 -8.18 30.06 -17.49
CA ARG A 42 -6.89 30.75 -17.60
C ARG A 42 -5.69 29.82 -17.78
N GLU A 43 -5.79 28.56 -17.41
CA GLU A 43 -4.73 27.60 -17.67
C GLU A 43 -4.66 27.21 -19.14
N ARG A 44 -3.56 27.54 -19.79
CA ARG A 44 -3.23 27.07 -21.13
C ARG A 44 -2.45 25.76 -21.13
N VAL A 45 -2.13 25.25 -19.95
CA VAL A 45 -1.44 23.95 -19.79
C VAL A 45 -2.43 22.84 -20.09
N GLY A 46 -2.12 22.00 -21.06
CA GLY A 46 -2.92 20.81 -21.36
C GLY A 46 -2.89 19.79 -20.21
N ASP A 47 -3.75 18.78 -20.30
CA ASP A 47 -3.75 17.68 -19.36
C ASP A 47 -2.33 17.06 -19.26
N PRO A 48 -1.86 16.69 -18.06
CA PRO A 48 -0.55 16.07 -17.89
C PRO A 48 -0.46 14.77 -18.68
N LEU A 49 0.72 14.48 -19.22
CA LEU A 49 0.98 13.20 -19.88
C LEU A 49 0.76 12.06 -18.90
N THR A 50 -0.12 11.13 -19.25
CA THR A 50 -0.46 9.99 -18.40
C THR A 50 -0.39 8.68 -19.17
N LEU A 51 0.18 7.66 -18.53
CA LEU A 51 0.29 6.32 -19.11
C LEU A 51 -0.97 5.46 -18.90
N LYS A 52 -1.99 6.01 -18.22
CA LYS A 52 -3.29 5.34 -17.98
C LYS A 52 -4.16 5.26 -19.22
N VAL A 53 -3.93 6.13 -20.20
CA VAL A 53 -4.70 6.21 -21.44
C VAL A 53 -3.81 5.78 -22.61
N HIS A 54 -4.37 5.12 -23.62
CA HIS A 54 -3.62 4.53 -24.75
C HIS A 54 -2.78 5.56 -25.51
N ASP A 55 -3.23 6.80 -25.59
CA ASP A 55 -2.63 7.94 -26.30
C ASP A 55 -1.81 8.89 -25.40
N ASN A 56 -1.50 8.47 -24.20
CA ASN A 56 -0.79 9.26 -23.18
C ASN A 56 -1.49 10.58 -22.79
N GLY A 57 -2.78 10.73 -23.08
CA GLY A 57 -3.54 11.95 -22.82
C GLY A 57 -3.41 13.02 -23.91
N LEU A 58 -2.72 12.72 -25.02
CA LEU A 58 -2.47 13.70 -26.10
C LEU A 58 -3.68 13.98 -27.00
N THR A 59 -4.74 13.18 -26.90
CA THR A 59 -5.89 13.32 -27.80
C THR A 59 -6.79 14.47 -27.40
N THR A 60 -7.06 15.34 -28.35
CA THR A 60 -8.04 16.42 -28.25
C THR A 60 -9.47 15.89 -28.32
N LYS A 61 -10.40 16.60 -27.70
CA LYS A 61 -11.85 16.32 -27.77
C LYS A 61 -12.55 17.45 -28.48
N ILE A 62 -13.48 17.12 -29.39
CA ILE A 62 -14.35 18.12 -29.99
C ILE A 62 -15.38 18.52 -28.94
N GLY A 63 -15.34 19.77 -28.50
CA GLY A 63 -16.27 20.36 -27.50
C GLY A 63 -17.72 20.31 -27.96
N ILE A 64 -18.64 20.51 -27.02
CA ILE A 64 -20.06 20.73 -27.30
C ILE A 64 -20.28 22.23 -27.26
N THR A 65 -20.36 22.84 -28.43
CA THR A 65 -20.80 24.24 -28.54
C THR A 65 -22.31 24.30 -28.75
N GLN A 66 -22.93 25.36 -28.27
CA GLN A 66 -24.34 25.61 -28.54
C GLN A 66 -24.49 26.06 -30.01
N PHE A 67 -25.06 25.20 -30.82
CA PHE A 67 -25.34 25.52 -32.22
C PHE A 67 -26.76 26.03 -32.37
N ARG A 68 -26.92 27.11 -33.15
CA ARG A 68 -28.24 27.66 -33.49
C ARG A 68 -28.97 26.83 -34.54
N LYS A 69 -28.26 26.09 -35.43
CA LYS A 69 -28.87 25.29 -36.48
C LYS A 69 -28.76 23.79 -36.19
N ALA A 70 -29.83 23.05 -36.46
CA ALA A 70 -29.88 21.59 -36.29
C ALA A 70 -28.86 20.82 -37.19
N GLU A 71 -28.62 21.34 -38.39
CA GLU A 71 -27.66 20.76 -39.33
C GLU A 71 -26.22 20.73 -38.80
N ASP A 72 -25.80 21.80 -38.13
CA ASP A 72 -24.46 21.90 -37.55
C ASP A 72 -24.29 20.94 -36.39
N LYS A 73 -25.36 20.71 -35.62
CA LYS A 73 -25.38 19.71 -34.56
C LYS A 73 -25.18 18.28 -35.11
N ILE A 74 -25.81 17.98 -36.23
CA ILE A 74 -25.67 16.66 -36.90
C ILE A 74 -24.24 16.49 -37.42
N LYS A 75 -23.67 17.53 -38.07
CA LYS A 75 -22.28 17.53 -38.54
C LYS A 75 -21.30 17.28 -37.39
N LEU A 76 -21.47 17.97 -36.27
CA LEU A 76 -20.66 17.81 -35.07
C LEU A 76 -20.71 16.37 -34.54
N ILE A 77 -21.88 15.78 -34.47
CA ILE A 77 -22.05 14.39 -34.01
C ILE A 77 -21.30 13.43 -34.96
N LYS A 78 -21.40 13.64 -36.26
CA LYS A 78 -20.65 12.86 -37.25
C LYS A 78 -19.13 13.02 -37.08
N MET A 79 -18.65 14.25 -36.92
CA MET A 79 -17.23 14.54 -36.69
C MET A 79 -16.70 13.87 -35.41
N ARG A 80 -17.46 13.93 -34.32
CA ARG A 80 -17.10 13.24 -33.06
C ARG A 80 -17.05 11.72 -33.22
N ARG A 81 -17.96 11.13 -33.97
CA ARG A 81 -17.96 9.69 -34.27
C ARG A 81 -16.73 9.31 -35.10
N LEU A 82 -16.42 10.08 -36.13
CA LEU A 82 -15.24 9.88 -36.97
C LEU A 82 -13.94 10.03 -36.14
N GLN A 83 -13.81 11.10 -35.38
CA GLN A 83 -12.66 11.31 -34.49
C GLN A 83 -12.47 10.11 -33.54
N LYS A 84 -13.56 9.63 -32.93
CA LYS A 84 -13.51 8.48 -32.02
C LYS A 84 -13.11 7.19 -32.73
N SER A 85 -13.49 6.98 -34.00
CA SER A 85 -13.14 5.78 -34.76
C SER A 85 -11.70 5.81 -35.28
N ILE A 86 -11.20 6.98 -35.68
CA ILE A 86 -9.84 7.16 -36.21
C ILE A 86 -8.79 7.16 -35.09
N ARG A 87 -9.17 7.65 -33.92
CA ARG A 87 -8.29 7.81 -32.74
C ARG A 87 -7.58 6.53 -32.34
N VAL A 88 -8.20 5.37 -32.46
CA VAL A 88 -7.68 4.09 -31.97
C VAL A 88 -7.33 3.19 -33.14
N SER A 89 -6.03 2.89 -33.29
CA SER A 89 -5.57 1.85 -34.23
C SER A 89 -6.19 0.50 -33.90
N TYR A 90 -6.36 -0.34 -34.91
CA TYR A 90 -6.87 -1.71 -34.69
C TYR A 90 -6.01 -2.50 -33.69
N LYS A 91 -4.69 -2.30 -33.74
CA LYS A 91 -3.73 -2.95 -32.84
C LYS A 91 -3.92 -2.48 -31.38
N ASP A 92 -4.31 -1.22 -31.19
CA ASP A 92 -4.45 -0.63 -29.85
C ASP A 92 -5.83 -0.86 -29.21
N LYS A 93 -6.81 -1.39 -29.94
CA LYS A 93 -8.15 -1.66 -29.40
C LYS A 93 -8.13 -2.53 -28.14
N LYS A 94 -7.30 -3.57 -28.14
CA LYS A 94 -7.14 -4.44 -26.96
C LYS A 94 -6.52 -3.66 -25.79
N LEU A 95 -5.50 -2.84 -26.07
CA LEU A 95 -4.85 -2.01 -25.05
C LEU A 95 -5.85 -1.03 -24.40
N VAL A 96 -6.67 -0.37 -25.22
CA VAL A 96 -7.72 0.55 -24.73
C VAL A 96 -8.67 -0.16 -23.80
N THR A 97 -9.15 -1.35 -24.18
CA THR A 97 -10.06 -2.15 -23.34
C THR A 97 -9.39 -2.53 -22.02
N TYR A 98 -8.17 -3.05 -22.06
CA TYR A 98 -7.43 -3.45 -20.86
C TYR A 98 -7.11 -2.28 -19.93
N LEU A 99 -6.68 -1.11 -20.47
CA LEU A 99 -6.44 0.08 -19.66
C LEU A 99 -7.73 0.61 -19.02
N SER A 100 -8.87 0.58 -19.73
CA SER A 100 -10.14 0.99 -19.15
C SER A 100 -10.59 0.07 -18.01
N MET A 101 -10.44 -1.24 -18.18
CA MET A 101 -10.73 -2.22 -17.12
C MET A 101 -9.77 -2.03 -15.93
N LEU A 102 -8.47 -1.84 -16.20
CA LEU A 102 -7.46 -1.60 -15.15
C LEU A 102 -7.81 -0.37 -14.32
N ASN A 103 -8.10 0.77 -14.96
CA ASN A 103 -8.44 2.00 -14.26
C ASN A 103 -9.72 1.84 -13.43
N ARG A 104 -10.74 1.14 -13.96
CA ARG A 104 -11.98 0.86 -13.24
C ARG A 104 -11.72 0.01 -11.99
N GLU A 105 -10.98 -1.08 -12.12
CA GLU A 105 -10.74 -1.99 -11.00
C GLU A 105 -9.75 -1.38 -9.98
N ALA A 106 -8.75 -0.63 -10.43
CA ALA A 106 -7.85 0.12 -9.56
C ALA A 106 -8.59 1.17 -8.72
N SER A 107 -9.56 1.87 -9.31
CA SER A 107 -10.40 2.84 -8.61
C SER A 107 -11.31 2.18 -7.57
N LYS A 108 -11.87 1.00 -7.86
CA LYS A 108 -12.64 0.21 -6.87
C LYS A 108 -11.79 -0.26 -5.69
N LEU A 109 -10.49 -0.47 -5.91
CA LEU A 109 -9.53 -0.83 -4.87
C LEU A 109 -8.98 0.38 -4.10
N GLY A 110 -9.32 1.60 -4.50
CA GLY A 110 -8.79 2.83 -3.89
C GLY A 110 -7.28 3.01 -4.08
N LEU A 111 -6.71 2.47 -5.18
CA LEU A 111 -5.28 2.54 -5.41
C LEU A 111 -4.84 3.94 -5.86
N PRO A 112 -3.69 4.43 -5.36
CA PRO A 112 -3.17 5.73 -5.73
C PRO A 112 -2.76 5.80 -7.21
N GLU A 113 -2.72 7.02 -7.75
CA GLU A 113 -2.53 7.27 -9.17
C GLU A 113 -1.20 6.75 -9.73
N TYR A 114 -0.11 6.87 -8.97
CA TYR A 114 1.20 6.36 -9.38
C TYR A 114 1.23 4.82 -9.58
N VAL A 115 0.38 4.08 -8.83
CA VAL A 115 0.24 2.62 -9.03
C VAL A 115 -0.49 2.33 -10.34
N LYS A 116 -1.51 3.13 -10.68
CA LYS A 116 -2.23 3.00 -11.95
C LYS A 116 -1.30 3.27 -13.13
N GLU A 117 -0.42 4.25 -13.01
CA GLU A 117 0.59 4.55 -14.03
C GLU A 117 1.60 3.42 -14.20
N THR A 118 2.16 2.92 -13.09
CA THR A 118 3.05 1.75 -13.12
C THR A 118 2.35 0.54 -13.74
N ALA A 119 1.10 0.29 -13.38
CA ALA A 119 0.30 -0.78 -13.97
C ALA A 119 0.07 -0.57 -15.48
N GLY A 120 -0.14 0.68 -15.91
CA GLY A 120 -0.25 1.05 -17.32
C GLY A 120 1.01 0.74 -18.12
N ILE A 121 2.21 1.04 -17.58
CA ILE A 121 3.50 0.70 -18.19
C ILE A 121 3.63 -0.81 -18.37
N ILE A 122 3.36 -1.56 -17.31
CA ILE A 122 3.43 -3.01 -17.30
C ILE A 122 2.50 -3.61 -18.35
N LEU A 123 1.26 -3.14 -18.37
CA LEU A 123 0.25 -3.64 -19.30
C LEU A 123 0.62 -3.35 -20.78
N ARG A 124 1.14 -2.16 -21.07
CA ARG A 124 1.62 -1.80 -22.42
C ARG A 124 2.74 -2.72 -22.88
N LYS A 125 3.71 -3.03 -22.01
CA LYS A 125 4.80 -3.95 -22.31
C LYS A 125 4.27 -5.36 -22.61
N LEU A 126 3.38 -5.87 -21.76
CA LEU A 126 2.75 -7.18 -21.94
C LEU A 126 1.94 -7.30 -23.24
N VAL A 127 1.21 -6.24 -23.61
CA VAL A 127 0.43 -6.22 -24.85
C VAL A 127 1.33 -6.14 -26.07
N ARG A 128 2.40 -5.36 -26.04
CA ARG A 128 3.40 -5.25 -27.10
C ARG A 128 4.07 -6.60 -27.37
N ASP A 129 4.51 -7.27 -26.31
CA ASP A 129 5.23 -8.55 -26.40
C ASP A 129 4.29 -9.75 -26.62
N SER A 130 2.98 -9.50 -26.77
CA SER A 130 1.95 -10.55 -26.89
C SER A 130 1.92 -11.57 -25.74
N SER A 131 2.60 -11.28 -24.65
CA SER A 131 2.69 -12.15 -23.45
C SER A 131 1.35 -12.32 -22.74
N HIS A 132 0.40 -11.39 -22.97
CA HIS A 132 -0.97 -11.45 -22.47
C HIS A 132 -1.83 -12.54 -23.15
N ASN A 133 -1.44 -13.02 -24.33
CA ASN A 133 -2.18 -14.06 -25.04
C ASN A 133 -2.29 -15.32 -24.15
N ARG A 134 -3.46 -15.96 -24.14
CA ARG A 134 -3.80 -17.13 -23.31
C ARG A 134 -3.98 -16.84 -21.80
N ILE A 135 -4.12 -15.57 -21.39
CA ILE A 135 -4.54 -15.19 -20.04
C ILE A 135 -5.91 -14.52 -20.15
N LYS A 136 -6.83 -14.88 -19.25
CA LYS A 136 -8.13 -14.20 -19.17
C LYS A 136 -7.91 -12.71 -18.82
N PRO A 137 -8.64 -11.76 -19.43
CA PRO A 137 -8.46 -10.33 -19.18
C PRO A 137 -8.54 -9.94 -17.69
N ASP A 138 -9.53 -10.47 -16.98
CA ASP A 138 -9.74 -10.18 -15.58
C ASP A 138 -8.56 -10.64 -14.69
N VAL A 139 -8.06 -11.86 -14.97
CA VAL A 139 -6.89 -12.40 -14.27
C VAL A 139 -5.64 -11.56 -14.56
N LEU A 140 -5.45 -11.16 -15.83
CA LEU A 140 -4.33 -10.33 -16.25
C LEU A 140 -4.32 -9.00 -15.49
N ILE A 141 -5.46 -8.31 -15.44
CA ILE A 141 -5.59 -7.02 -14.77
C ILE A 141 -5.30 -7.13 -13.29
N VAL A 142 -5.86 -8.14 -12.61
CA VAL A 142 -5.62 -8.34 -11.17
C VAL A 142 -4.15 -8.65 -10.89
N VAL A 143 -3.51 -9.47 -11.74
CA VAL A 143 -2.08 -9.78 -11.59
C VAL A 143 -1.21 -8.54 -11.83
N VAL A 144 -1.53 -7.73 -12.85
CA VAL A 144 -0.80 -6.48 -13.13
C VAL A 144 -0.97 -5.49 -11.98
N LEU A 145 -2.17 -5.33 -11.44
CA LEU A 145 -2.41 -4.48 -10.27
C LEU A 145 -1.63 -4.95 -9.04
N TYR A 146 -1.68 -6.25 -8.75
CA TYR A 146 -0.91 -6.83 -7.65
C TYR A 146 0.60 -6.63 -7.84
N TYR A 147 1.11 -6.86 -9.05
CA TYR A 147 2.52 -6.65 -9.38
C TYR A 147 2.93 -5.18 -9.22
N SER A 148 2.12 -4.25 -9.72
CA SER A 148 2.39 -2.81 -9.60
C SER A 148 2.39 -2.35 -8.14
N CYS A 149 1.53 -2.90 -7.30
CA CYS A 149 1.55 -2.64 -5.87
C CYS A 149 2.83 -3.16 -5.19
N GLN A 150 3.33 -4.34 -5.60
CA GLN A 150 4.60 -4.86 -5.11
C GLN A 150 5.79 -4.00 -5.53
N VAL A 151 5.83 -3.54 -6.79
CA VAL A 151 6.87 -2.63 -7.29
C VAL A 151 6.90 -1.33 -6.49
N ASN A 152 5.72 -0.78 -6.20
CA ASN A 152 5.56 0.46 -5.42
C ASN A 152 5.57 0.24 -3.89
N ASN A 153 5.84 -0.98 -3.42
CA ASN A 153 5.86 -1.32 -2.00
C ASN A 153 4.56 -1.04 -1.23
N ILE A 154 3.41 -1.17 -1.89
CA ILE A 154 2.10 -1.06 -1.24
C ILE A 154 1.66 -2.45 -0.77
N PRO A 155 1.40 -2.63 0.54
CA PRO A 155 0.97 -3.90 1.08
C PRO A 155 -0.49 -4.20 0.70
N ILE A 156 -0.69 -5.20 -0.16
CA ILE A 156 -2.02 -5.71 -0.50
C ILE A 156 -2.11 -7.18 -0.11
N HIS A 157 -3.23 -7.55 0.50
CA HIS A 157 -3.48 -8.94 0.85
C HIS A 157 -3.98 -9.73 -0.37
N LEU A 158 -3.15 -10.67 -0.82
CA LEU A 158 -3.43 -11.47 -2.02
C LEU A 158 -4.75 -12.25 -1.94
N GLN A 159 -5.08 -12.79 -0.78
CA GLN A 159 -6.31 -13.57 -0.61
C GLN A 159 -7.56 -12.70 -0.74
N GLU A 160 -7.56 -11.49 -0.17
CA GLU A 160 -8.67 -10.53 -0.33
C GLU A 160 -8.83 -10.12 -1.80
N LEU A 161 -7.71 -9.83 -2.46
CA LEU A 161 -7.73 -9.48 -3.88
C LEU A 161 -8.34 -10.60 -4.72
N ARG A 162 -7.90 -11.83 -4.52
CA ARG A 162 -8.40 -12.99 -5.25
C ARG A 162 -9.87 -13.30 -4.96
N ALA A 163 -10.29 -13.20 -3.70
CA ALA A 163 -11.67 -13.40 -3.29
C ALA A 163 -12.61 -12.36 -3.94
N LYS A 164 -12.17 -11.09 -4.03
CA LYS A 164 -12.95 -10.02 -4.65
C LYS A 164 -13.19 -10.22 -6.15
N PHE A 165 -12.29 -10.91 -6.84
CA PHE A 165 -12.35 -11.16 -8.29
C PHE A 165 -12.63 -12.62 -8.67
N ASP A 166 -12.91 -13.48 -7.69
CA ASP A 166 -13.17 -14.93 -7.88
C ASP A 166 -12.12 -15.64 -8.76
N ILE A 167 -10.85 -15.39 -8.45
CA ILE A 167 -9.72 -15.94 -9.22
C ILE A 167 -9.10 -17.13 -8.49
N SER A 168 -8.95 -18.26 -9.19
CA SER A 168 -8.30 -19.44 -8.63
C SER A 168 -6.80 -19.21 -8.39
N THR A 169 -6.25 -19.87 -7.36
CA THR A 169 -4.81 -19.78 -7.01
C THR A 169 -3.93 -20.19 -8.20
N ARG A 170 -4.32 -21.24 -8.91
CA ARG A 170 -3.56 -21.78 -10.03
C ARG A 170 -3.52 -20.80 -11.22
N GLU A 171 -4.65 -20.19 -11.58
CA GLU A 171 -4.72 -19.19 -12.66
C GLU A 171 -3.89 -17.94 -12.32
N PHE A 172 -4.00 -17.45 -11.08
CA PHE A 172 -3.23 -16.30 -10.62
C PHE A 172 -1.72 -16.53 -10.74
N TRP A 173 -1.19 -17.62 -10.17
CA TRP A 173 0.24 -17.90 -10.21
C TRP A 173 0.77 -18.23 -11.62
N LYS A 174 -0.06 -18.85 -12.46
CA LYS A 174 0.29 -19.07 -13.87
C LYS A 174 0.43 -17.75 -14.63
N ALA A 175 -0.48 -16.80 -14.40
CA ALA A 175 -0.41 -15.47 -14.99
C ALA A 175 0.77 -14.66 -14.40
N MET A 176 0.98 -14.72 -13.09
CA MET A 176 2.08 -14.05 -12.40
C MET A 176 3.45 -14.48 -12.93
N ARG A 177 3.64 -15.76 -13.19
CA ARG A 177 4.88 -16.28 -13.78
C ARG A 177 5.15 -15.64 -15.14
N ARG A 178 4.14 -15.56 -16.03
CA ARG A 178 4.29 -14.93 -17.34
C ARG A 178 4.57 -13.44 -17.26
N VAL A 179 3.94 -12.74 -16.33
CA VAL A 179 4.23 -11.32 -16.08
C VAL A 179 5.68 -11.14 -15.63
N ASN A 180 6.17 -11.98 -14.72
CA ASN A 180 7.56 -11.95 -14.27
C ASN A 180 8.57 -12.25 -15.40
N GLU A 181 8.25 -13.19 -16.30
CA GLU A 181 9.09 -13.52 -17.45
C GLU A 181 9.17 -12.36 -18.45
N ALA A 182 8.05 -11.68 -18.69
CA ALA A 182 7.99 -10.56 -19.63
C ALA A 182 8.60 -9.26 -19.08
N ILE A 183 8.60 -9.08 -17.74
CA ILE A 183 9.02 -7.82 -17.11
C ILE A 183 10.25 -8.07 -16.25
N GLN A 184 11.42 -8.10 -16.89
CA GLN A 184 12.69 -8.26 -16.18
C GLN A 184 13.20 -6.96 -15.55
N ASP A 185 12.86 -5.80 -16.12
CA ASP A 185 13.39 -4.48 -15.73
C ASP A 185 12.73 -3.92 -14.47
N LEU A 186 11.47 -4.25 -14.21
CA LEU A 186 10.67 -3.75 -13.08
C LEU A 186 10.44 -4.85 -12.05
N ARG A 187 11.49 -5.46 -11.53
CA ARG A 187 11.33 -6.49 -10.51
C ARG A 187 10.80 -5.90 -9.20
N PRO A 188 9.79 -6.53 -8.58
CA PRO A 188 9.28 -6.09 -7.31
C PRO A 188 10.35 -6.19 -6.23
N LYS A 189 10.49 -5.17 -5.41
CA LYS A 189 11.35 -5.21 -4.23
C LYS A 189 10.78 -6.19 -3.21
N ILE A 190 11.65 -6.84 -2.44
CA ILE A 190 11.24 -7.70 -1.33
C ILE A 190 10.51 -6.83 -0.31
N MET A 191 9.23 -7.11 -0.11
CA MET A 191 8.41 -6.37 0.84
C MET A 191 8.73 -6.83 2.26
N THR A 192 9.02 -5.89 3.15
CA THR A 192 9.23 -6.20 4.57
C THR A 192 7.89 -6.43 5.27
N PRO A 193 7.82 -7.36 6.24
CA PRO A 193 6.58 -7.60 7.00
C PRO A 193 6.06 -6.36 7.72
N THR A 194 6.94 -5.48 8.18
CA THR A 194 6.62 -4.23 8.88
C THR A 194 5.62 -3.35 8.15
N LYS A 195 5.65 -3.36 6.79
CA LYS A 195 4.72 -2.55 5.97
C LYS A 195 3.26 -2.97 6.07
N TYR A 196 2.98 -4.20 6.52
CA TYR A 196 1.60 -4.66 6.74
C TYR A 196 1.01 -4.16 8.06
N ILE A 197 1.83 -3.70 9.00
CA ILE A 197 1.37 -3.29 10.35
C ILE A 197 0.36 -2.15 10.27
N PRO A 198 0.59 -1.02 9.55
CA PRO A 198 -0.38 0.06 9.46
C PRO A 198 -1.76 -0.39 8.95
N VAL A 199 -1.76 -1.25 7.92
CA VAL A 199 -3.01 -1.80 7.34
C VAL A 199 -3.75 -2.68 8.36
N ILE A 200 -3.01 -3.44 9.17
CA ILE A 200 -3.59 -4.28 10.23
C ILE A 200 -4.18 -3.42 11.34
N LEU A 201 -3.47 -2.36 11.76
CA LEU A 201 -3.94 -1.43 12.79
C LEU A 201 -5.22 -0.72 12.37
N ASP A 202 -5.27 -0.23 11.13
CA ASP A 202 -6.46 0.45 10.59
C ASP A 202 -7.68 -0.48 10.58
N LYS A 203 -7.52 -1.72 10.09
CA LYS A 203 -8.59 -2.73 10.08
C LYS A 203 -9.07 -3.12 11.48
N LEU A 204 -8.17 -3.19 12.45
CA LEU A 204 -8.47 -3.56 13.84
C LEU A 204 -8.82 -2.36 14.72
N LYS A 205 -8.72 -1.14 14.20
CA LYS A 205 -8.91 0.14 14.92
C LYS A 205 -8.05 0.21 16.19
N LEU A 206 -6.77 -0.15 16.06
CA LEU A 206 -5.80 -0.10 17.14
C LEU A 206 -4.97 1.19 17.08
N PRO A 207 -4.51 1.71 18.24
CA PRO A 207 -3.67 2.91 18.29
C PRO A 207 -2.28 2.68 17.68
N THR A 208 -1.65 3.75 17.20
CA THR A 208 -0.33 3.72 16.57
C THR A 208 0.78 3.27 17.52
N THR A 209 0.60 3.43 18.83
CA THR A 209 1.54 2.97 19.87
C THR A 209 1.74 1.46 19.86
N VAL A 210 0.69 0.69 19.56
CA VAL A 210 0.78 -0.76 19.35
C VAL A 210 1.59 -1.06 18.10
N GLY A 211 1.41 -0.25 17.07
CA GLY A 211 2.11 -0.42 15.79
C GLY A 211 3.62 -0.22 15.88
N THR A 212 4.08 0.79 16.59
CA THR A 212 5.51 1.06 16.76
C THR A 212 6.22 -0.11 17.44
N LYS A 213 5.66 -0.60 18.55
CA LYS A 213 6.21 -1.75 19.28
C LYS A 213 6.13 -3.05 18.47
N ALA A 214 5.03 -3.27 17.74
CA ALA A 214 4.92 -4.42 16.85
C ALA A 214 5.95 -4.36 15.70
N ALA A 215 6.24 -3.16 15.17
CA ALA A 215 7.26 -2.96 14.15
C ALA A 215 8.66 -3.32 14.67
N GLU A 216 9.03 -2.92 15.88
CA GLU A 216 10.30 -3.29 16.50
C GLU A 216 10.49 -4.81 16.60
N ILE A 217 9.46 -5.53 17.02
CA ILE A 217 9.49 -6.99 17.10
C ILE A 217 9.67 -7.61 15.71
N VAL A 218 8.91 -7.14 14.73
CA VAL A 218 8.96 -7.66 13.35
C VAL A 218 10.30 -7.36 12.70
N ASP A 219 10.85 -6.16 12.89
CA ASP A 219 12.16 -5.78 12.35
C ASP A 219 13.30 -6.58 12.97
N PHE A 220 13.23 -6.83 14.28
CA PHE A 220 14.19 -7.71 14.96
C PHE A 220 14.17 -9.12 14.37
N MET A 221 12.98 -9.69 14.17
CA MET A 221 12.82 -11.01 13.57
C MET A 221 13.24 -11.05 12.11
N HIS A 222 13.01 -9.96 11.37
CA HIS A 222 13.42 -9.82 9.98
C HIS A 222 14.97 -9.78 9.86
N LYS A 223 15.63 -8.99 10.70
CA LYS A 223 17.09 -8.93 10.77
C LYS A 223 17.73 -10.29 11.10
N LYS A 224 17.06 -11.11 11.91
CA LYS A 224 17.47 -12.50 12.18
C LYS A 224 17.15 -13.49 11.04
N GLY A 225 16.55 -13.04 9.93
CA GLY A 225 16.21 -13.90 8.79
C GLY A 225 15.01 -14.84 9.03
N LEU A 226 14.33 -14.75 10.17
CA LEU A 226 13.25 -15.67 10.57
C LEU A 226 11.93 -15.45 9.82
N THR A 227 11.82 -14.37 9.08
CA THR A 227 10.64 -14.02 8.27
C THR A 227 10.68 -14.57 6.85
N SER A 228 11.86 -15.03 6.40
CA SER A 228 12.06 -15.54 5.04
C SER A 228 11.20 -16.77 4.74
N GLY A 229 10.59 -16.80 3.55
CA GLY A 229 9.72 -17.90 3.10
C GLY A 229 8.38 -18.01 3.83
N LYS A 230 8.03 -17.04 4.66
CA LYS A 230 6.82 -17.05 5.47
C LYS A 230 5.85 -15.95 5.04
N SER A 231 4.56 -16.13 5.33
CA SER A 231 3.54 -15.09 5.07
C SER A 231 3.80 -13.86 5.93
N HIS A 232 4.14 -12.74 5.30
CA HIS A 232 4.45 -11.48 5.99
C HIS A 232 3.27 -10.95 6.80
N ILE A 233 2.06 -11.04 6.25
CA ILE A 233 0.85 -10.57 6.93
C ILE A 233 0.54 -11.41 8.18
N SER A 234 0.76 -12.75 8.15
CA SER A 234 0.55 -13.60 9.32
C SER A 234 1.58 -13.32 10.42
N PHE A 235 2.79 -12.93 10.02
CA PHE A 235 3.85 -12.58 10.96
C PHE A 235 3.55 -11.23 11.64
N SER A 236 3.18 -10.22 10.86
CA SER A 236 2.79 -8.92 11.39
C SER A 236 1.52 -9.00 12.25
N ALA A 237 0.54 -9.83 11.86
CA ALA A 237 -0.65 -10.08 12.67
C ALA A 237 -0.33 -10.72 14.02
N ALA A 238 0.62 -11.67 14.06
CA ALA A 238 1.06 -12.28 15.32
C ALA A 238 1.76 -11.27 16.24
N ALA A 239 2.61 -10.40 15.69
CA ALA A 239 3.26 -9.34 16.45
C ALA A 239 2.25 -8.32 16.99
N VAL A 240 1.30 -7.87 16.17
CA VAL A 240 0.23 -6.95 16.59
C VAL A 240 -0.63 -7.58 17.68
N TYR A 241 -1.02 -8.87 17.53
CA TYR A 241 -1.74 -9.60 18.58
C TYR A 241 -0.97 -9.60 19.90
N LEU A 242 0.31 -9.94 19.85
CA LEU A 242 1.16 -10.00 21.03
C LEU A 242 1.21 -8.64 21.74
N VAL A 243 1.54 -7.57 21.00
CA VAL A 243 1.64 -6.24 21.58
C VAL A 243 0.28 -5.73 22.06
N SER A 244 -0.82 -5.99 21.35
CA SER A 244 -2.16 -5.60 21.81
C SER A 244 -2.49 -6.20 23.16
N LYS A 245 -2.17 -7.48 23.37
CA LYS A 245 -2.34 -8.14 24.67
C LYS A 245 -1.45 -7.54 25.77
N LEU A 246 -0.19 -7.21 25.45
CA LEU A 246 0.75 -6.60 26.39
C LEU A 246 0.42 -5.13 26.74
N THR A 247 -0.34 -4.44 25.90
CA THR A 247 -0.79 -3.05 26.13
C THR A 247 -2.24 -2.92 26.57
N ASP A 248 -2.80 -4.00 27.10
CA ASP A 248 -4.17 -4.05 27.64
C ASP A 248 -5.29 -3.82 26.59
N MET A 249 -4.96 -3.99 25.32
CA MET A 249 -5.93 -3.96 24.23
C MET A 249 -6.42 -5.37 23.97
N ASP A 250 -7.58 -5.73 24.53
CA ASP A 250 -8.08 -7.12 24.45
C ASP A 250 -8.65 -7.46 23.07
N LYS A 251 -7.74 -7.85 22.15
CA LYS A 251 -8.11 -8.41 20.84
C LYS A 251 -7.94 -9.92 20.83
N THR A 252 -8.98 -10.63 20.38
CA THR A 252 -8.94 -12.08 20.27
C THR A 252 -8.30 -12.55 18.96
N LEU A 253 -7.71 -13.74 18.96
CA LEU A 253 -7.18 -14.35 17.73
C LEU A 253 -8.28 -14.54 16.67
N LYS A 254 -9.52 -14.82 17.10
CA LYS A 254 -10.67 -14.96 16.19
C LYS A 254 -11.01 -13.66 15.48
N GLU A 255 -11.03 -12.54 16.19
CA GLU A 255 -11.26 -11.21 15.58
C GLU A 255 -10.18 -10.88 14.55
N ILE A 256 -8.91 -11.08 14.90
CA ILE A 256 -7.79 -10.80 14.00
C ILE A 256 -7.84 -11.73 12.78
N SER A 257 -8.10 -13.02 12.97
CA SER A 257 -8.19 -13.98 11.86
C SER A 257 -9.35 -13.67 10.93
N GLY A 258 -10.51 -13.32 11.46
CA GLY A 258 -11.69 -12.94 10.68
C GLY A 258 -11.51 -11.65 9.90
N THR A 259 -10.94 -10.60 10.53
CA THR A 259 -10.72 -9.29 9.90
C THR A 259 -9.68 -9.36 8.79
N LEU A 260 -8.65 -10.19 8.93
CA LEU A 260 -7.56 -10.30 7.97
C LEU A 260 -7.72 -11.46 6.99
N ASN A 261 -8.77 -12.29 7.12
CA ASN A 261 -8.96 -13.52 6.34
C ASN A 261 -7.73 -14.44 6.37
N ILE A 262 -7.16 -14.65 7.58
CA ILE A 262 -5.99 -15.49 7.80
C ILE A 262 -6.40 -16.60 8.79
N SER A 263 -5.91 -17.82 8.60
CA SER A 263 -6.20 -18.89 9.57
C SER A 263 -5.55 -18.62 10.94
N GLU A 264 -6.28 -18.85 12.03
CA GLU A 264 -5.76 -18.74 13.39
C GLU A 264 -4.50 -19.60 13.59
N LEU A 265 -4.49 -20.79 12.98
CA LEU A 265 -3.35 -21.70 13.05
C LEU A 265 -2.07 -21.04 12.50
N SER A 266 -2.18 -20.26 11.42
CA SER A 266 -1.04 -19.53 10.85
C SER A 266 -0.53 -18.47 11.83
N ILE A 267 -1.41 -17.74 12.49
CA ILE A 267 -1.04 -16.72 13.49
C ILE A 267 -0.38 -17.39 14.70
N ARG A 268 -0.96 -18.49 15.21
CA ARG A 268 -0.39 -19.25 16.34
C ARG A 268 0.99 -19.81 16.04
N LYS A 269 1.23 -20.31 14.82
CA LYS A 269 2.58 -20.76 14.41
C LYS A 269 3.60 -19.62 14.44
N ARG A 270 3.24 -18.43 13.93
CA ARG A 270 4.14 -17.26 13.98
C ARG A 270 4.34 -16.75 15.40
N LEU A 271 3.31 -16.77 16.23
CA LEU A 271 3.42 -16.41 17.64
C LEU A 271 4.38 -17.35 18.39
N LYS A 272 4.31 -18.68 18.12
CA LYS A 272 5.26 -19.64 18.68
C LYS A 272 6.70 -19.33 18.30
N GLU A 273 6.96 -18.95 17.06
CA GLU A 273 8.29 -18.56 16.58
C GLU A 273 8.79 -17.28 17.25
N ILE A 274 7.92 -16.29 17.46
CA ILE A 274 8.26 -15.04 18.16
C ILE A 274 8.66 -15.36 19.61
N LEU A 275 7.84 -16.15 20.31
CA LEU A 275 8.11 -16.55 21.69
C LEU A 275 9.40 -17.38 21.84
N SER A 276 9.67 -18.28 20.89
CA SER A 276 10.91 -19.08 20.93
C SER A 276 12.19 -18.24 20.74
N THR A 277 12.07 -17.08 20.10
CA THR A 277 13.21 -16.21 19.78
C THR A 277 13.42 -15.10 20.81
N LEU A 278 12.34 -14.46 21.26
CA LEU A 278 12.37 -13.33 22.20
C LEU A 278 12.30 -13.79 23.67
N GLY A 279 11.98 -15.07 23.88
CA GLY A 279 11.77 -15.64 25.21
C GLY A 279 10.33 -15.56 25.69
N PRO A 280 10.07 -16.03 26.93
CA PRO A 280 8.74 -16.02 27.52
C PRO A 280 8.26 -14.59 27.81
N ILE A 281 6.94 -14.41 27.79
CA ILE A 281 6.32 -13.17 28.27
C ILE A 281 6.37 -13.21 29.79
N ARG A 282 6.83 -12.10 30.41
CA ARG A 282 6.91 -11.94 31.84
C ARG A 282 6.23 -10.63 32.27
N TYR A 283 5.46 -10.72 33.36
CA TYR A 283 4.95 -9.55 34.06
C TYR A 283 5.66 -9.47 35.40
N THR A 284 6.32 -8.33 35.63
CA THR A 284 7.13 -8.11 36.85
C THR A 284 6.65 -6.89 37.62
N CYS A 285 6.77 -6.95 38.94
CA CYS A 285 6.46 -5.80 39.78
C CYS A 285 7.55 -4.73 39.65
N ARG A 286 7.16 -3.47 39.47
CA ARG A 286 8.07 -2.33 39.34
C ARG A 286 8.97 -2.14 40.55
N ASN A 287 8.46 -2.39 41.76
CA ASN A 287 9.20 -2.12 43.01
C ASN A 287 10.17 -3.24 43.40
N CYS A 288 9.74 -4.51 43.34
CA CYS A 288 10.55 -5.61 43.85
C CYS A 288 11.01 -6.64 42.81
N GLY A 289 10.64 -6.45 41.52
CA GLY A 289 11.00 -7.35 40.44
C GLY A 289 10.35 -8.75 40.54
N PHE A 290 9.38 -8.94 41.43
CA PHE A 290 8.68 -10.23 41.57
C PHE A 290 7.92 -10.59 40.29
N GLU A 291 8.10 -11.83 39.81
CA GLU A 291 7.42 -12.33 38.61
C GLU A 291 5.96 -12.68 38.96
N LEU A 292 5.04 -11.85 38.45
CA LEU A 292 3.61 -11.99 38.67
C LEU A 292 2.97 -13.05 37.75
N TYR A 293 3.43 -13.10 36.50
CA TYR A 293 2.92 -14.00 35.48
C TYR A 293 4.00 -14.33 34.45
N ARG A 294 4.00 -15.58 33.99
CA ARG A 294 4.92 -16.07 32.97
C ARG A 294 4.19 -16.92 31.94
N PHE A 295 4.34 -16.56 30.69
CA PHE A 295 3.79 -17.31 29.56
C PHE A 295 4.90 -17.80 28.67
N GLU A 296 5.10 -19.11 28.64
CA GLU A 296 6.23 -19.74 27.89
C GLU A 296 5.80 -20.29 26.54
N ARG A 297 4.59 -20.87 26.45
CA ARG A 297 4.15 -21.59 25.26
C ARG A 297 2.66 -21.44 25.00
N ILE A 298 2.31 -21.46 23.72
CA ILE A 298 0.91 -21.45 23.29
C ILE A 298 0.23 -22.78 23.74
N GLY A 299 -0.92 -22.65 24.36
CA GLY A 299 -1.66 -23.78 24.96
C GLY A 299 -1.40 -23.98 26.45
N GLN A 300 -0.57 -23.14 27.06
CA GLN A 300 -0.38 -23.11 28.53
C GLN A 300 -1.67 -22.69 29.23
N ASP A 301 -2.35 -21.67 28.69
CA ASP A 301 -3.64 -21.18 29.15
C ASP A 301 -4.72 -21.35 28.08
N VAL A 302 -5.95 -21.69 28.49
CA VAL A 302 -7.11 -21.84 27.60
C VAL A 302 -7.44 -20.52 26.91
N HIS A 303 -7.22 -19.39 27.57
CA HIS A 303 -7.50 -18.03 27.07
C HIS A 303 -6.32 -17.40 26.31
N GLY A 304 -5.17 -18.07 26.22
CA GLY A 304 -3.96 -17.57 25.54
C GLY A 304 -3.14 -16.63 26.42
N VAL A 305 -2.54 -15.59 25.82
CA VAL A 305 -1.76 -14.57 26.56
C VAL A 305 -2.71 -13.72 27.39
N ARG A 306 -2.44 -13.59 28.68
CA ARG A 306 -3.23 -12.76 29.60
C ARG A 306 -2.88 -11.29 29.42
N THR A 307 -3.85 -10.43 29.66
CA THR A 307 -3.63 -8.97 29.66
C THR A 307 -3.11 -8.49 31.02
N PRO A 308 -2.41 -7.34 31.08
CA PRO A 308 -1.99 -6.74 32.34
C PRO A 308 -3.12 -6.54 33.34
N SER A 309 -4.30 -6.13 32.89
CA SER A 309 -5.48 -5.93 33.72
C SER A 309 -5.98 -7.25 34.34
N GLU A 310 -5.98 -8.35 33.58
CA GLU A 310 -6.34 -9.67 34.12
C GLU A 310 -5.37 -10.12 35.23
N VAL A 311 -4.06 -9.89 35.01
CA VAL A 311 -3.03 -10.21 36.01
C VAL A 311 -3.17 -9.37 37.27
N LYS A 312 -3.48 -8.06 37.13
CA LYS A 312 -3.77 -7.18 38.29
C LYS A 312 -4.97 -7.68 39.11
N LEU A 313 -6.04 -8.11 38.42
CA LEU A 313 -7.24 -8.64 39.08
C LEU A 313 -6.93 -9.88 39.92
N TRP A 314 -6.04 -10.78 39.45
CA TRP A 314 -5.65 -11.97 40.25
C TRP A 314 -4.99 -11.63 41.57
N TYR A 315 -4.28 -10.53 41.65
CA TYR A 315 -3.59 -10.06 42.85
C TYR A 315 -4.29 -8.88 43.53
N SER A 316 -5.58 -8.64 43.21
CA SER A 316 -6.37 -7.54 43.77
C SER A 316 -5.67 -6.18 43.69
N GLY A 317 -4.89 -5.97 42.61
CA GLY A 317 -4.17 -4.72 42.33
C GLY A 317 -2.88 -4.50 43.13
N LYS A 318 -2.44 -5.46 43.99
CA LYS A 318 -1.25 -5.33 44.83
C LYS A 318 -0.26 -6.48 44.62
N CYS A 319 1.02 -6.19 44.67
CA CYS A 319 2.07 -7.19 44.57
C CYS A 319 2.04 -8.13 45.79
N PRO A 320 2.01 -9.48 45.63
CA PRO A 320 1.96 -10.41 46.75
C PRO A 320 3.24 -10.42 47.60
N LYS A 321 4.38 -9.93 47.06
CA LYS A 321 5.65 -9.94 47.76
C LYS A 321 5.91 -8.66 48.55
N CYS A 322 5.62 -7.48 47.96
CA CYS A 322 5.97 -6.18 48.57
C CYS A 322 4.76 -5.30 48.89
N GLY A 323 3.53 -5.72 48.56
CA GLY A 323 2.31 -4.96 48.82
C GLY A 323 2.15 -3.69 47.98
N HIS A 324 3.12 -3.40 47.08
CA HIS A 324 3.07 -2.20 46.21
C HIS A 324 1.88 -2.32 45.24
N GLU A 325 1.23 -1.17 44.97
CA GLU A 325 0.14 -1.11 43.97
C GLU A 325 0.68 -1.30 42.56
N LEU A 326 0.03 -2.18 41.79
CA LEU A 326 0.39 -2.48 40.42
C LEU A 326 -0.08 -1.35 39.52
N GLY A 327 0.89 -0.58 38.96
CA GLY A 327 0.66 0.59 38.16
C GLY A 327 0.28 0.29 36.70
N GLU A 328 0.37 1.30 35.82
CA GLU A 328 0.14 1.13 34.37
C GLU A 328 1.22 0.26 33.73
N PRO A 329 0.85 -0.57 32.73
CA PRO A 329 1.78 -1.48 32.08
C PRO A 329 2.84 -0.72 31.27
N SER A 330 4.11 -0.98 31.56
CA SER A 330 5.26 -0.44 30.84
C SER A 330 6.03 -1.58 30.18
N LEU A 331 6.16 -1.56 28.86
CA LEU A 331 6.83 -2.59 28.08
C LEU A 331 8.34 -2.26 28.03
N VAL A 332 9.18 -3.23 28.40
CA VAL A 332 10.63 -3.07 28.36
C VAL A 332 11.12 -3.19 26.92
N PRO A 333 11.90 -2.22 26.39
CA PRO A 333 12.42 -2.28 25.02
C PRO A 333 13.25 -3.55 24.77
N GLY A 334 12.99 -4.24 23.64
CA GLY A 334 13.76 -5.41 23.22
C GLY A 334 13.46 -6.72 23.94
N LYS A 335 12.54 -6.73 24.91
CA LYS A 335 12.09 -7.93 25.64
C LYS A 335 10.58 -8.02 25.68
N LEU A 336 10.05 -9.24 25.85
CA LEU A 336 8.63 -9.48 26.11
C LEU A 336 8.34 -9.39 27.61
N GLU A 337 8.75 -8.29 28.22
CA GLU A 337 8.61 -8.07 29.65
C GLU A 337 7.79 -6.78 29.89
N VAL A 338 6.77 -6.91 30.74
CA VAL A 338 5.89 -5.83 31.13
C VAL A 338 6.08 -5.57 32.61
N VAL A 339 6.39 -4.35 32.95
CA VAL A 339 6.52 -3.91 34.33
C VAL A 339 5.22 -3.26 34.77
N LEU A 340 4.64 -3.75 35.86
CA LEU A 340 3.38 -3.31 36.45
C LEU A 340 3.63 -2.52 37.72
#